data_36e40f7eb47de9c75ea02120107b0d61
#
_entry.id   36e40f7eb47de9c75ea02120107b0d61
#
_cell.length_a   1.000
_cell.length_b   1.000
_cell.length_c   1.000
_cell.angle_alpha   90.00
_cell.angle_beta   90.00
_cell.angle_gamma   90.00
#
_symmetry.space_group_name_H-M   'P 1'
#
loop_
_entity.id
_entity.type
_entity.pdbx_description
1 polymer ?
#
loop_
_entity_poly.entity_id
_entity_poly.type
_entity_poly.pdbx_seq_one_letter_code
_entity_poly.pdbx_strand_id
1 'polypeptide(L)'
;MKITRTITLSLLATITLGQAQPLSEAKPGKPVTRALITGTEAGWRAMTKDDFVNVNCADDTWSFEGNTIKCTGKPVGVIRTKKQVTNLELVVEWKHKQHGGNSGVFLWAMPESIKQLAAGKGRLPAGIEVQVLDLGYAENYEKQHKKPSDWFTSHGDVFPTQNARMKPFPPVAPNGKRSFPSKNTTKGVGEWNHYYIRAINGEVRLWVNGEEVSGGTDCQPATGYLCLESEGAPIEFR
;
A
#
# COMPACT_ATOMS: atom_id res chain seq x y z
N MET A 1 63.17 -4.04 72.48
CA MET A 1 62.82 -3.30 71.23
C MET A 1 62.62 -4.36 70.11
N LYS A 2 61.40 -4.70 69.79
CA LYS A 2 61.05 -5.76 68.84
C LYS A 2 60.78 -5.12 67.48
N ILE A 3 61.52 -5.50 66.44
CA ILE A 3 61.34 -5.03 65.10
C ILE A 3 60.51 -6.04 64.31
N THR A 4 59.30 -5.66 63.92
CA THR A 4 58.43 -6.49 63.14
C THR A 4 58.71 -6.20 61.65
N ARG A 5 59.12 -7.21 60.88
CA ARG A 5 59.31 -7.12 59.42
C ARG A 5 57.97 -7.44 58.74
N THR A 6 57.47 -6.47 57.98
CA THR A 6 56.30 -6.64 57.10
C THR A 6 56.78 -7.20 55.73
N ILE A 7 56.27 -8.36 55.37
CA ILE A 7 56.51 -8.97 54.03
C ILE A 7 55.38 -8.54 53.13
N THR A 8 55.71 -7.76 52.12
CA THR A 8 54.74 -7.38 51.09
C THR A 8 54.76 -8.43 49.97
N LEU A 9 53.68 -9.15 49.81
CA LEU A 9 53.50 -10.14 48.74
C LEU A 9 52.95 -9.44 47.54
N SER A 10 53.74 -9.27 46.47
CA SER A 10 53.31 -8.73 45.18
C SER A 10 52.70 -9.84 44.34
N LEU A 11 51.37 -9.74 44.10
CA LEU A 11 50.68 -10.64 43.22
C LEU A 11 50.81 -10.11 41.76
N LEU A 12 51.61 -10.76 40.92
CA LEU A 12 51.66 -10.51 39.49
C LEU A 12 50.45 -11.20 38.85
N ALA A 13 49.48 -10.42 38.36
CA ALA A 13 48.39 -10.92 37.51
C ALA A 13 48.90 -10.98 36.07
N THR A 14 49.09 -12.16 35.54
CA THR A 14 49.30 -12.40 34.11
C THR A 14 48.00 -12.30 33.33
N ILE A 15 47.84 -11.22 32.58
CA ILE A 15 46.70 -11.05 31.66
C ILE A 15 47.06 -11.86 30.41
N THR A 16 46.42 -13.00 30.21
CA THR A 16 46.44 -13.74 28.95
C THR A 16 45.49 -13.04 27.98
N LEU A 17 46.05 -12.38 26.96
CA LEU A 17 45.29 -11.90 25.79
C LEU A 17 44.75 -13.13 25.05
N GLY A 18 43.44 -13.39 25.24
CA GLY A 18 42.73 -14.34 24.42
C GLY A 18 42.68 -13.82 23.00
N GLN A 19 43.22 -14.56 22.05
CA GLN A 19 43.04 -14.29 20.65
C GLN A 19 41.57 -14.38 20.31
N ALA A 20 40.97 -13.27 19.83
CA ALA A 20 39.61 -13.28 19.27
C ALA A 20 39.60 -14.18 18.03
N GLN A 21 38.83 -15.24 18.08
CA GLN A 21 38.57 -16.04 16.88
C GLN A 21 37.80 -15.19 15.87
N PRO A 22 38.16 -15.26 14.57
CA PRO A 22 37.39 -14.56 13.55
C PRO A 22 35.95 -15.09 13.57
N LEU A 23 34.98 -14.16 13.65
CA LEU A 23 33.57 -14.47 13.49
C LEU A 23 33.42 -15.23 12.15
N SER A 24 32.97 -16.48 12.20
CA SER A 24 32.67 -17.23 10.99
C SER A 24 31.62 -16.46 10.20
N GLU A 25 31.92 -16.10 8.96
CA GLU A 25 30.95 -15.54 8.06
C GLU A 25 29.73 -16.48 8.01
N ALA A 26 28.61 -16.01 8.54
CA ALA A 26 27.35 -16.74 8.47
C ALA A 26 27.03 -16.92 6.99
N LYS A 27 26.99 -18.17 6.53
CA LYS A 27 26.53 -18.49 5.17
C LYS A 27 25.17 -17.79 4.98
N PRO A 28 24.94 -17.13 3.84
CA PRO A 28 23.65 -16.51 3.57
C PRO A 28 22.56 -17.55 3.76
N GLY A 29 21.70 -17.36 4.75
CA GLY A 29 20.56 -18.23 5.01
C GLY A 29 19.69 -18.29 3.76
N LYS A 30 19.04 -19.44 3.51
CA LYS A 30 18.02 -19.56 2.46
C LYS A 30 17.05 -18.37 2.61
N PRO A 31 16.60 -17.75 1.51
CA PRO A 31 15.64 -16.66 1.59
C PRO A 31 14.44 -17.09 2.43
N VAL A 32 14.19 -16.39 3.51
CA VAL A 32 13.00 -16.63 4.33
C VAL A 32 11.81 -16.21 3.48
N THR A 33 11.01 -17.17 3.04
CA THR A 33 9.74 -16.89 2.37
C THR A 33 8.86 -16.18 3.38
N ARG A 34 8.64 -14.87 3.24
CA ARG A 34 7.72 -14.14 4.09
C ARG A 34 6.31 -14.64 3.81
N ALA A 35 5.61 -15.06 4.85
CA ALA A 35 4.19 -15.38 4.74
C ALA A 35 3.43 -14.10 4.37
N LEU A 36 2.60 -14.16 3.32
CA LEU A 36 1.65 -13.09 3.01
C LEU A 36 0.57 -13.05 4.10
N ILE A 37 0.16 -11.85 4.50
CA ILE A 37 -1.09 -11.67 5.24
C ILE A 37 -2.20 -11.91 4.21
N THR A 38 -3.01 -12.96 4.42
CA THR A 38 -4.00 -13.42 3.45
C THR A 38 -5.40 -12.88 3.71
N GLY A 39 -5.64 -12.31 4.91
CA GLY A 39 -6.96 -11.86 5.33
C GLY A 39 -7.89 -13.01 5.70
N THR A 40 -7.35 -14.20 5.98
CA THR A 40 -8.11 -15.39 6.41
C THR A 40 -7.90 -15.73 7.89
N GLU A 41 -7.03 -15.00 8.56
CA GLU A 41 -6.67 -15.16 9.96
C GLU A 41 -7.84 -14.73 10.88
N ALA A 42 -7.77 -15.09 12.16
CA ALA A 42 -8.79 -14.68 13.14
C ALA A 42 -8.94 -13.14 13.20
N GLY A 43 -10.18 -12.66 13.20
CA GLY A 43 -10.48 -11.23 13.20
C GLY A 43 -10.69 -10.61 11.81
N TRP A 44 -10.33 -11.32 10.74
CA TRP A 44 -10.65 -10.90 9.38
C TRP A 44 -12.06 -11.35 8.96
N ARG A 45 -12.67 -10.62 8.05
CA ARG A 45 -13.88 -11.03 7.37
C ARG A 45 -13.85 -10.69 5.89
N ALA A 46 -14.41 -11.53 5.07
CA ALA A 46 -14.61 -11.23 3.66
C ALA A 46 -15.63 -10.09 3.50
N MET A 47 -15.35 -9.18 2.57
CA MET A 47 -16.31 -8.17 2.12
C MET A 47 -17.20 -8.75 1.03
N THR A 48 -18.47 -8.39 1.04
CA THR A 48 -19.48 -8.87 0.12
C THR A 48 -20.16 -7.70 -0.60
N LYS A 49 -21.03 -7.99 -1.57
CA LYS A 49 -21.88 -6.98 -2.22
C LYS A 49 -22.61 -6.10 -1.19
N ASP A 50 -23.01 -6.68 -0.06
CA ASP A 50 -23.77 -5.96 0.97
C ASP A 50 -22.94 -4.91 1.72
N ASP A 51 -21.63 -4.95 1.61
CA ASP A 51 -20.75 -3.93 2.20
C ASP A 51 -20.63 -2.66 1.35
N PHE A 52 -21.05 -2.72 0.07
CA PHE A 52 -20.81 -1.65 -0.89
C PHE A 52 -22.08 -0.93 -1.34
N VAL A 53 -21.88 0.30 -1.81
CA VAL A 53 -22.89 1.15 -2.45
C VAL A 53 -22.27 1.78 -3.69
N ASN A 54 -22.98 1.71 -4.83
CA ASN A 54 -22.62 2.47 -6.01
C ASN A 54 -22.80 3.99 -5.74
N VAL A 55 -21.84 4.82 -6.18
CA VAL A 55 -21.88 6.27 -5.95
C VAL A 55 -22.27 7.00 -7.24
N ASN A 56 -21.49 6.82 -8.30
CA ASN A 56 -21.61 7.58 -9.54
C ASN A 56 -21.24 6.77 -10.79
N CYS A 57 -21.33 5.45 -10.69
CA CYS A 57 -21.18 4.55 -11.82
C CYS A 57 -22.55 4.13 -12.38
N ALA A 58 -22.58 3.57 -13.59
CA ALA A 58 -23.75 2.90 -14.13
C ALA A 58 -24.05 1.60 -13.35
N ASP A 59 -25.28 1.11 -13.43
CA ASP A 59 -25.71 -0.07 -12.67
C ASP A 59 -24.96 -1.35 -13.04
N ASP A 60 -24.46 -1.43 -14.27
CA ASP A 60 -23.71 -2.55 -14.82
C ASP A 60 -22.19 -2.40 -14.72
N THR A 61 -21.70 -1.29 -14.18
CA THR A 61 -20.25 -1.06 -14.00
C THR A 61 -19.61 -2.08 -13.08
N TRP A 62 -20.34 -2.46 -12.02
CA TRP A 62 -19.87 -3.37 -10.99
C TRP A 62 -20.75 -4.60 -10.87
N SER A 63 -20.13 -5.77 -10.90
CA SER A 63 -20.79 -7.04 -10.63
C SER A 63 -20.03 -7.86 -9.60
N PHE A 64 -20.76 -8.71 -8.86
CA PHE A 64 -20.22 -9.54 -7.79
C PHE A 64 -20.49 -11.01 -8.12
N GLU A 65 -19.44 -11.79 -8.31
CA GLU A 65 -19.51 -13.21 -8.64
C GLU A 65 -18.66 -14.03 -7.65
N GLY A 66 -19.32 -14.70 -6.71
CA GLY A 66 -18.61 -15.36 -5.61
C GLY A 66 -17.75 -14.35 -4.83
N ASN A 67 -16.46 -14.60 -4.73
CA ASN A 67 -15.49 -13.71 -4.06
C ASN A 67 -14.87 -12.66 -5.00
N THR A 68 -15.34 -12.57 -6.25
CA THR A 68 -14.75 -11.66 -7.23
C THR A 68 -15.70 -10.48 -7.47
N ILE A 69 -15.15 -9.28 -7.39
CA ILE A 69 -15.80 -8.03 -7.79
C ILE A 69 -15.26 -7.70 -9.18
N LYS A 70 -16.11 -7.65 -10.18
CA LYS A 70 -15.74 -7.26 -11.54
C LYS A 70 -16.15 -5.82 -11.80
N CYS A 71 -15.29 -5.08 -12.48
CA CYS A 71 -15.50 -3.71 -12.89
C CYS A 71 -15.27 -3.60 -14.40
N THR A 72 -16.17 -2.94 -15.12
CA THR A 72 -16.01 -2.67 -16.56
C THR A 72 -15.02 -1.53 -16.83
N GLY A 73 -14.72 -0.72 -15.81
CA GLY A 73 -13.89 0.49 -15.95
C GLY A 73 -14.65 1.71 -16.49
N LYS A 74 -15.94 1.61 -16.76
CA LYS A 74 -16.75 2.70 -17.35
C LYS A 74 -18.17 2.71 -16.77
N PRO A 75 -18.70 3.93 -16.51
CA PRO A 75 -18.01 5.23 -16.49
C PRO A 75 -16.97 5.33 -15.38
N VAL A 76 -16.14 6.39 -15.39
CA VAL A 76 -15.26 6.69 -14.26
C VAL A 76 -16.09 7.05 -13.04
N GLY A 77 -15.78 6.41 -11.93
CA GLY A 77 -16.49 6.58 -10.67
C GLY A 77 -16.06 5.56 -9.62
N VAL A 78 -16.84 5.42 -8.58
CA VAL A 78 -16.50 4.53 -7.46
C VAL A 78 -17.72 3.77 -6.91
N ILE A 79 -17.44 2.58 -6.35
CA ILE A 79 -18.27 2.02 -5.27
C ILE A 79 -17.59 2.35 -3.93
N ARG A 80 -18.37 2.50 -2.87
CA ARG A 80 -17.89 2.77 -1.51
C ARG A 80 -18.44 1.80 -0.50
N THR A 81 -17.77 1.63 0.62
CA THR A 81 -18.34 0.94 1.77
C THR A 81 -19.58 1.68 2.32
N LYS A 82 -20.54 0.94 2.85
CA LYS A 82 -21.72 1.52 3.53
C LYS A 82 -21.33 2.32 4.78
N LYS A 83 -20.31 1.85 5.50
CA LYS A 83 -19.81 2.47 6.73
C LYS A 83 -18.47 3.16 6.47
N GLN A 84 -18.24 4.26 7.17
CA GLN A 84 -16.92 4.86 7.25
C GLN A 84 -16.01 4.02 8.15
N VAL A 85 -14.72 4.08 7.88
CA VAL A 85 -13.66 3.41 8.64
C VAL A 85 -12.62 4.44 9.11
N THR A 86 -12.10 4.25 10.32
CA THR A 86 -10.98 5.04 10.86
C THR A 86 -9.71 4.21 10.83
N ASN A 87 -9.71 3.07 11.48
CA ASN A 87 -8.63 2.12 11.46
C ASN A 87 -9.03 0.90 10.62
N LEU A 88 -8.19 0.54 9.67
CA LEU A 88 -8.45 -0.50 8.68
C LEU A 88 -7.18 -1.28 8.37
N GLU A 89 -7.28 -2.59 8.38
CA GLU A 89 -6.37 -3.48 7.67
C GLU A 89 -7.17 -4.12 6.53
N LEU A 90 -6.63 -4.09 5.31
CA LEU A 90 -7.29 -4.57 4.12
C LEU A 90 -6.35 -5.48 3.32
N VAL A 91 -6.84 -6.65 2.96
CA VAL A 91 -6.27 -7.45 1.87
C VAL A 91 -7.17 -7.30 0.67
N VAL A 92 -6.61 -6.89 -0.43
CA VAL A 92 -7.30 -6.82 -1.73
C VAL A 92 -6.37 -7.30 -2.82
N GLU A 93 -6.82 -8.31 -3.53
CA GLU A 93 -6.14 -8.75 -4.74
C GLU A 93 -6.83 -8.14 -5.95
N TRP A 94 -6.04 -7.80 -6.96
CA TRP A 94 -6.53 -7.18 -8.17
C TRP A 94 -5.84 -7.72 -9.43
N LYS A 95 -6.55 -7.65 -10.54
CA LYS A 95 -6.07 -8.14 -11.83
C LYS A 95 -6.67 -7.32 -12.96
N HIS A 96 -5.87 -6.51 -13.63
CA HIS A 96 -6.29 -5.83 -14.85
C HIS A 96 -6.52 -6.83 -15.98
N LYS A 97 -7.59 -6.61 -16.76
CA LYS A 97 -7.97 -7.44 -17.91
C LYS A 97 -7.48 -6.86 -19.23
N GLN A 98 -6.91 -5.65 -19.19
CA GLN A 98 -6.45 -4.90 -20.34
C GLN A 98 -5.09 -4.27 -20.03
N HIS A 99 -4.20 -4.29 -21.03
CA HIS A 99 -2.89 -3.62 -20.98
C HIS A 99 -3.06 -2.11 -20.75
N GLY A 100 -2.29 -1.57 -19.81
CA GLY A 100 -2.34 -0.15 -19.46
C GLY A 100 -3.61 0.24 -18.70
N GLY A 101 -4.22 -0.69 -17.96
CA GLY A 101 -5.40 -0.42 -17.13
C GLY A 101 -5.09 0.48 -15.95
N ASN A 102 -6.09 1.29 -15.54
CA ASN A 102 -6.07 2.16 -14.38
C ASN A 102 -7.23 1.85 -13.44
N SER A 103 -6.97 1.92 -12.15
CA SER A 103 -7.90 1.82 -11.04
C SER A 103 -7.21 2.27 -9.75
N GLY A 104 -7.94 2.31 -8.64
CA GLY A 104 -7.43 2.71 -7.33
C GLY A 104 -8.24 2.16 -6.17
N VAL A 105 -7.62 2.13 -5.01
CA VAL A 105 -8.28 1.89 -3.72
C VAL A 105 -8.21 3.19 -2.91
N PHE A 106 -9.34 3.83 -2.65
CA PHE A 106 -9.39 5.03 -1.83
C PHE A 106 -9.59 4.66 -0.37
N LEU A 107 -8.73 5.17 0.47
CA LEU A 107 -8.84 5.14 1.92
C LEU A 107 -9.38 6.48 2.40
N TRP A 108 -10.29 6.43 3.37
CA TRP A 108 -10.83 7.62 4.01
C TRP A 108 -11.43 8.64 3.03
N ALA A 109 -12.10 8.15 1.96
CA ALA A 109 -12.79 9.04 1.04
C ALA A 109 -13.75 9.94 1.81
N MET A 110 -13.62 11.27 1.60
CA MET A 110 -14.35 12.29 2.36
C MET A 110 -15.86 12.19 2.09
N PRO A 111 -16.71 12.14 3.12
CA PRO A 111 -18.17 12.06 2.93
C PRO A 111 -18.74 13.18 2.06
N GLU A 112 -18.22 14.39 2.18
CA GLU A 112 -18.69 15.51 1.37
C GLU A 112 -18.34 15.34 -0.11
N SER A 113 -17.15 14.85 -0.44
CA SER A 113 -16.79 14.54 -1.83
C SER A 113 -17.64 13.40 -2.41
N ILE A 114 -17.93 12.37 -1.64
CA ILE A 114 -18.85 11.30 -2.02
C ILE A 114 -20.26 11.84 -2.31
N LYS A 115 -20.76 12.76 -1.49
CA LYS A 115 -22.04 13.42 -1.70
C LYS A 115 -22.06 14.25 -3.00
N GLN A 116 -20.97 14.93 -3.29
CA GLN A 116 -20.81 15.69 -4.55
C GLN A 116 -20.82 14.76 -5.76
N LEU A 117 -20.10 13.62 -5.70
CA LEU A 117 -20.09 12.61 -6.76
C LEU A 117 -21.49 12.05 -7.01
N ALA A 118 -22.23 11.71 -5.95
CA ALA A 118 -23.62 11.23 -6.05
C ALA A 118 -24.58 12.27 -6.64
N ALA A 119 -24.23 13.57 -6.54
CA ALA A 119 -24.95 14.67 -7.18
C ALA A 119 -24.42 15.00 -8.61
N GLY A 120 -23.60 14.12 -9.20
CA GLY A 120 -23.04 14.30 -10.54
C GLY A 120 -21.91 15.34 -10.64
N LYS A 121 -21.31 15.73 -9.51
CA LYS A 121 -20.22 16.72 -9.46
C LYS A 121 -18.86 16.04 -9.24
N GLY A 122 -18.01 16.10 -10.25
CA GLY A 122 -16.69 15.45 -10.23
C GLY A 122 -16.72 13.99 -10.70
N ARG A 123 -15.58 13.32 -10.63
CA ARG A 123 -15.40 11.94 -11.11
C ARG A 123 -14.95 11.00 -10.00
N LEU A 124 -14.00 11.43 -9.19
CA LEU A 124 -13.35 10.64 -8.14
C LEU A 124 -13.36 11.38 -6.80
N PRO A 125 -13.30 10.68 -5.66
CA PRO A 125 -13.39 11.31 -4.35
C PRO A 125 -12.09 11.99 -3.92
N ALA A 126 -12.19 12.87 -2.92
CA ALA A 126 -11.06 13.31 -2.12
C ALA A 126 -10.77 12.26 -1.04
N GLY A 127 -9.51 11.86 -0.88
CA GLY A 127 -9.06 10.85 0.08
C GLY A 127 -7.60 10.50 -0.12
N ILE A 128 -7.16 9.39 0.46
CA ILE A 128 -5.84 8.82 0.20
C ILE A 128 -6.00 7.67 -0.78
N GLU A 129 -5.36 7.78 -1.91
CA GLU A 129 -5.42 6.75 -2.96
C GLU A 129 -4.20 5.84 -2.91
N VAL A 130 -4.46 4.55 -2.98
CA VAL A 130 -3.50 3.49 -3.26
C VAL A 130 -3.69 3.10 -4.72
N GLN A 131 -2.72 3.46 -5.54
CA GLN A 131 -2.79 3.30 -6.99
C GLN A 131 -2.80 1.84 -7.41
N VAL A 132 -3.63 1.53 -8.41
CA VAL A 132 -3.74 0.21 -9.05
C VAL A 132 -3.56 0.38 -10.55
N LEU A 133 -2.32 0.36 -11.02
CA LEU A 133 -1.98 0.49 -12.44
C LEU A 133 -1.42 -0.81 -13.02
N ASP A 134 -1.81 -1.13 -14.24
CA ASP A 134 -1.08 -2.11 -15.04
C ASP A 134 0.28 -1.56 -15.49
N LEU A 135 1.27 -2.43 -15.63
CA LEU A 135 2.65 -2.06 -15.99
C LEU A 135 2.74 -1.26 -17.29
N GLY A 136 1.84 -1.51 -18.24
CA GLY A 136 1.78 -0.80 -19.52
C GLY A 136 1.21 0.62 -19.45
N TYR A 137 0.73 1.07 -18.29
CA TYR A 137 0.07 2.38 -18.20
C TYR A 137 1.04 3.54 -18.48
N ALA A 138 2.26 3.49 -17.97
CA ALA A 138 3.27 4.52 -18.19
C ALA A 138 3.59 4.70 -19.68
N GLU A 139 3.80 3.60 -20.41
CA GLU A 139 4.03 3.62 -21.85
C GLU A 139 2.86 4.24 -22.62
N ASN A 140 1.63 3.84 -22.29
CA ASN A 140 0.42 4.38 -22.91
C ASN A 140 0.28 5.88 -22.63
N TYR A 141 0.54 6.31 -21.39
CA TYR A 141 0.52 7.72 -20.99
C TYR A 141 1.52 8.54 -21.82
N GLU A 142 2.77 8.10 -21.93
CA GLU A 142 3.81 8.79 -22.69
C GLU A 142 3.49 8.87 -24.19
N LYS A 143 2.97 7.78 -24.75
CA LYS A 143 2.51 7.75 -26.16
C LYS A 143 1.37 8.74 -26.42
N GLN A 144 0.39 8.79 -25.49
CA GLN A 144 -0.81 9.63 -25.65
C GLN A 144 -0.52 11.10 -25.38
N HIS A 145 0.20 11.40 -24.31
CA HIS A 145 0.38 12.78 -23.84
C HIS A 145 1.67 13.44 -24.34
N LYS A 146 2.59 12.67 -24.94
CA LYS A 146 3.92 13.14 -25.37
C LYS A 146 4.71 13.82 -24.25
N LYS A 147 4.56 13.29 -23.02
CA LYS A 147 5.18 13.77 -21.77
C LYS A 147 5.74 12.60 -20.98
N PRO A 148 6.82 12.79 -20.20
CA PRO A 148 7.33 11.76 -19.30
C PRO A 148 6.30 11.32 -18.27
N SER A 149 6.40 10.07 -17.83
CA SER A 149 5.62 9.48 -16.74
C SER A 149 6.34 9.51 -15.39
N ASP A 150 7.27 10.45 -15.21
CA ASP A 150 8.16 10.56 -14.04
C ASP A 150 7.48 10.96 -12.73
N TRP A 151 6.21 11.36 -12.78
CA TRP A 151 5.43 11.80 -11.61
C TRP A 151 4.57 10.70 -10.99
N PHE A 152 4.52 9.50 -11.57
CA PHE A 152 3.84 8.30 -11.05
C PHE A 152 4.59 7.03 -11.44
N THR A 153 4.25 5.92 -10.77
CA THR A 153 4.73 4.57 -11.11
C THR A 153 3.56 3.60 -11.24
N SER A 154 3.80 2.41 -11.79
CA SER A 154 2.81 1.32 -11.88
C SER A 154 3.01 0.27 -10.79
N HIS A 155 3.56 0.63 -9.63
CA HIS A 155 3.98 -0.35 -8.62
C HIS A 155 3.36 -0.14 -7.23
N GLY A 156 2.28 0.65 -7.14
CA GLY A 156 1.56 0.88 -5.89
C GLY A 156 1.96 2.20 -5.22
N ASP A 157 1.87 3.29 -5.94
CA ASP A 157 2.01 4.63 -5.35
C ASP A 157 0.92 4.89 -4.31
N VAL A 158 1.23 5.67 -3.28
CA VAL A 158 0.25 6.16 -2.30
C VAL A 158 0.28 7.68 -2.27
N PHE A 159 -0.88 8.32 -2.41
CA PHE A 159 -0.96 9.79 -2.51
C PHE A 159 -2.32 10.36 -2.12
N PRO A 160 -2.35 11.63 -1.67
CA PRO A 160 -3.59 12.34 -1.41
C PRO A 160 -4.20 12.87 -2.70
N THR A 161 -5.52 12.82 -2.82
CA THR A 161 -6.27 13.38 -3.94
C THR A 161 -7.01 14.65 -3.53
N GLN A 162 -7.16 15.58 -4.47
CA GLN A 162 -7.86 16.85 -4.29
C GLN A 162 -7.36 17.65 -3.06
N ASN A 163 -8.22 17.86 -2.05
CA ASN A 163 -7.90 18.59 -0.82
C ASN A 163 -7.42 17.71 0.35
N ALA A 164 -7.30 16.40 0.14
CA ALA A 164 -6.65 15.51 1.10
C ALA A 164 -5.15 15.83 1.23
N ARG A 165 -4.53 15.43 2.33
CA ARG A 165 -3.13 15.68 2.63
C ARG A 165 -2.48 14.44 3.21
N MET A 166 -1.18 14.31 2.98
CA MET A 166 -0.34 13.23 3.51
C MET A 166 1.12 13.67 3.47
N LYS A 167 1.91 13.22 4.42
CA LYS A 167 3.37 13.27 4.34
C LYS A 167 3.87 11.93 3.76
N PRO A 168 4.30 11.89 2.49
CA PRO A 168 4.64 10.65 1.82
C PRO A 168 5.92 10.04 2.38
N PHE A 169 6.01 8.71 2.41
CA PHE A 169 7.25 7.99 2.65
C PHE A 169 8.17 8.07 1.42
N PRO A 170 9.51 8.10 1.60
CA PRO A 170 10.43 8.03 0.49
C PRO A 170 10.45 6.61 -0.15
N PRO A 171 10.78 6.52 -1.46
CA PRO A 171 11.06 7.62 -2.38
C PRO A 171 9.81 8.46 -2.68
N VAL A 172 10.01 9.74 -2.99
CA VAL A 172 8.92 10.70 -3.19
C VAL A 172 8.94 11.20 -4.63
N ALA A 173 7.77 11.30 -5.24
CA ALA A 173 7.61 11.89 -6.56
C ALA A 173 8.18 13.32 -6.66
N PRO A 174 8.60 13.80 -7.84
CA PRO A 174 9.17 15.13 -8.00
C PRO A 174 8.29 16.27 -7.46
N ASN A 175 6.97 16.10 -7.45
CA ASN A 175 6.02 17.09 -6.92
C ASN A 175 5.88 17.08 -5.38
N GLY A 176 6.57 16.17 -4.68
CA GLY A 176 6.56 16.06 -3.22
C GLY A 176 5.30 15.47 -2.59
N LYS A 177 4.32 15.02 -3.38
CA LYS A 177 2.99 14.63 -2.85
C LYS A 177 2.73 13.13 -2.84
N ARG A 178 3.49 12.35 -3.60
CA ARG A 178 3.25 10.93 -3.84
C ARG A 178 4.41 10.10 -3.27
N SER A 179 4.10 9.08 -2.50
CA SER A 179 5.07 8.06 -2.10
C SER A 179 5.20 7.06 -3.25
N PHE A 180 6.40 6.94 -3.78
CA PHE A 180 6.74 5.93 -4.76
C PHE A 180 7.11 4.61 -4.09
N PRO A 181 6.85 3.48 -4.72
CA PRO A 181 7.32 2.20 -4.24
C PRO A 181 8.85 2.12 -4.18
N SER A 182 9.37 1.60 -3.08
CA SER A 182 10.80 1.32 -2.91
C SER A 182 11.27 0.09 -3.70
N LYS A 183 10.32 -0.72 -4.21
CA LYS A 183 10.54 -1.94 -4.98
C LYS A 183 9.45 -2.12 -6.04
N ASN A 184 9.82 -2.67 -7.17
CA ASN A 184 8.93 -2.97 -8.28
C ASN A 184 8.50 -4.45 -8.22
N THR A 185 7.41 -4.74 -7.55
CA THR A 185 6.92 -6.11 -7.33
C THR A 185 5.60 -6.40 -8.03
N THR A 186 4.98 -5.40 -8.66
CA THR A 186 3.73 -5.54 -9.40
C THR A 186 3.89 -6.45 -10.61
N LYS A 187 2.91 -7.31 -10.84
CA LYS A 187 2.77 -8.16 -12.02
C LYS A 187 1.87 -7.48 -13.05
N GLY A 188 2.05 -7.84 -14.32
CA GLY A 188 1.33 -7.24 -15.43
C GLY A 188 -0.11 -7.76 -15.63
N VAL A 189 -0.70 -7.34 -16.75
CA VAL A 189 -2.06 -7.68 -17.14
C VAL A 189 -2.32 -9.21 -17.10
N GLY A 190 -3.48 -9.59 -16.59
CA GLY A 190 -3.89 -10.99 -16.45
C GLY A 190 -3.38 -11.69 -15.21
N GLU A 191 -2.47 -11.09 -14.46
CA GLU A 191 -1.88 -11.65 -13.25
C GLU A 191 -2.54 -11.05 -11.99
N TRP A 192 -2.78 -11.90 -10.98
CA TRP A 192 -3.23 -11.43 -9.68
C TRP A 192 -2.10 -10.76 -8.91
N ASN A 193 -2.33 -9.52 -8.47
CA ASN A 193 -1.50 -8.78 -7.54
C ASN A 193 -2.17 -8.77 -6.17
N HIS A 194 -1.38 -8.92 -5.13
CA HIS A 194 -1.84 -8.93 -3.74
C HIS A 194 -1.39 -7.64 -3.07
N TYR A 195 -2.36 -6.87 -2.58
CA TYR A 195 -2.15 -5.71 -1.72
C TYR A 195 -2.56 -6.06 -0.29
N TYR A 196 -1.67 -5.80 0.65
CA TYR A 196 -2.01 -5.64 2.05
C TYR A 196 -1.83 -4.16 2.40
N ILE A 197 -2.87 -3.54 2.91
CA ILE A 197 -2.92 -2.12 3.24
C ILE A 197 -3.23 -2.01 4.74
N ARG A 198 -2.38 -1.29 5.45
CA ARG A 198 -2.58 -0.93 6.84
C ARG A 198 -2.80 0.57 6.95
N ALA A 199 -4.01 0.97 7.34
CA ALA A 199 -4.43 2.37 7.47
C ALA A 199 -4.90 2.60 8.91
N ILE A 200 -3.99 3.03 9.77
CA ILE A 200 -4.20 3.14 11.23
C ILE A 200 -3.68 4.48 11.74
N ASN A 201 -4.51 5.20 12.51
CA ASN A 201 -4.15 6.47 13.15
C ASN A 201 -3.56 7.51 12.18
N GLY A 202 -4.09 7.59 10.96
CA GLY A 202 -3.61 8.53 9.94
C GLY A 202 -2.29 8.15 9.29
N GLU A 203 -1.82 6.93 9.49
CA GLU A 203 -0.70 6.34 8.74
C GLU A 203 -1.21 5.30 7.77
N VAL A 204 -0.70 5.33 6.53
CA VAL A 204 -0.94 4.31 5.50
C VAL A 204 0.36 3.62 5.17
N ARG A 205 0.34 2.28 5.13
CA ARG A 205 1.42 1.44 4.61
C ARG A 205 0.86 0.46 3.60
N LEU A 206 1.57 0.27 2.50
CA LEU A 206 1.22 -0.66 1.43
C LEU A 206 2.28 -1.73 1.28
N TRP A 207 1.84 -2.99 1.27
CA TRP A 207 2.61 -4.15 0.81
C TRP A 207 2.08 -4.61 -0.53
N VAL A 208 2.96 -4.77 -1.49
CA VAL A 208 2.66 -5.31 -2.82
C VAL A 208 3.36 -6.65 -2.99
N ASN A 209 2.56 -7.70 -3.19
CA ASN A 209 3.06 -9.08 -3.34
C ASN A 209 4.02 -9.50 -2.21
N GLY A 210 3.72 -9.08 -0.96
CA GLY A 210 4.45 -9.43 0.26
C GLY A 210 5.59 -8.48 0.65
N GLU A 211 5.88 -7.45 -0.14
CA GLU A 211 6.93 -6.47 0.17
C GLU A 211 6.31 -5.12 0.52
N GLU A 212 6.71 -4.53 1.65
CA GLU A 212 6.36 -3.14 1.98
C GLU A 212 7.05 -2.20 1.01
N VAL A 213 6.28 -1.33 0.35
CA VAL A 213 6.80 -0.54 -0.77
C VAL A 213 6.57 0.97 -0.63
N SER A 214 5.42 1.40 -0.12
CA SER A 214 5.03 2.82 -0.10
C SER A 214 4.07 3.14 1.05
N GLY A 215 3.77 4.41 1.24
CA GLY A 215 2.85 4.85 2.29
C GLY A 215 3.05 6.31 2.69
N GLY A 216 2.53 6.69 3.86
CA GLY A 216 2.70 8.02 4.42
C GLY A 216 2.03 8.19 5.76
N THR A 217 2.33 9.31 6.40
CA THR A 217 1.77 9.73 7.70
C THR A 217 1.03 11.04 7.57
N ASP A 218 0.47 11.49 8.70
CA ASP A 218 -0.25 12.76 8.79
C ASP A 218 -1.39 12.87 7.77
N CYS A 219 -2.02 11.72 7.45
CA CYS A 219 -3.12 11.68 6.50
C CYS A 219 -4.33 12.46 7.01
N GLN A 220 -4.85 13.31 6.15
CA GLN A 220 -6.08 14.08 6.38
C GLN A 220 -6.95 14.00 5.12
N PRO A 221 -8.11 13.33 5.21
CA PRO A 221 -8.72 12.73 6.41
C PRO A 221 -8.04 11.43 6.88
N ALA A 222 -8.34 11.04 8.15
CA ALA A 222 -8.00 9.75 8.74
C ALA A 222 -9.27 8.96 9.14
N THR A 223 -10.40 9.33 8.56
CA THR A 223 -11.71 8.68 8.67
C THR A 223 -12.52 8.99 7.43
N GLY A 224 -13.19 8.00 6.87
CA GLY A 224 -14.00 8.13 5.66
C GLY A 224 -14.35 6.77 5.06
N TYR A 225 -14.79 6.78 3.83
CA TYR A 225 -15.17 5.54 3.15
C TYR A 225 -13.97 4.86 2.50
N LEU A 226 -13.98 3.53 2.49
CA LEU A 226 -13.17 2.74 1.56
C LEU A 226 -13.90 2.72 0.22
N CYS A 227 -13.19 3.02 -0.88
CA CYS A 227 -13.77 2.94 -2.23
C CYS A 227 -12.88 2.10 -3.15
N LEU A 228 -13.53 1.45 -4.12
CA LEU A 228 -12.87 0.88 -5.30
C LEU A 228 -13.22 1.72 -6.51
N GLU A 229 -12.24 1.94 -7.38
CA GLU A 229 -12.33 2.84 -8.50
C GLU A 229 -12.61 2.09 -9.82
N SER A 230 -13.46 2.70 -10.64
CA SER A 230 -13.66 2.40 -12.05
C SER A 230 -12.97 3.48 -12.87
N GLU A 231 -11.89 3.16 -13.60
CA GLU A 231 -11.18 4.16 -14.40
C GLU A 231 -10.60 3.61 -15.72
N GLY A 232 -11.48 3.50 -16.71
CA GLY A 232 -11.10 3.35 -18.11
C GLY A 232 -10.88 1.93 -18.61
N ALA A 233 -10.57 0.96 -17.75
CA ALA A 233 -10.26 -0.41 -18.16
C ALA A 233 -10.90 -1.46 -17.26
N PRO A 234 -11.25 -2.65 -17.80
CA PRO A 234 -11.80 -3.74 -17.02
C PRO A 234 -10.79 -4.28 -16.00
N ILE A 235 -11.26 -4.47 -14.76
CA ILE A 235 -10.47 -5.00 -13.65
C ILE A 235 -11.29 -5.95 -12.79
N GLU A 236 -10.65 -6.91 -12.18
CA GLU A 236 -11.21 -7.82 -11.18
C GLU A 236 -10.53 -7.58 -9.83
N PHE A 237 -11.32 -7.58 -8.76
CA PHE A 237 -10.87 -7.55 -7.36
C PHE A 237 -11.38 -8.78 -6.60
N ARG A 238 -10.65 -9.18 -5.58
CA ARG A 238 -11.12 -10.19 -4.61
C ARG A 238 -10.45 -10.01 -3.26
#